data_0797940faa3ea307d3b20b6e93f6fa5d
#
_entry.id   0797940faa3ea307d3b20b6e93f6fa5d
#
_cell.length_a   1.000
_cell.length_b   1.000
_cell.length_c   1.000
_cell.angle_alpha   90.00
_cell.angle_beta   90.00
_cell.angle_gamma   90.00
#
_symmetry.space_group_name_H-M   'P 1'
#
loop_
_entity.id
_entity.type
_entity.pdbx_description
1 polymer ?
#
loop_
_entity_poly.entity_id
_entity_poly.type
_entity_poly.pdbx_seq_one_letter_code
_entity_poly.pdbx_strand_id
1 'polypeptide(L)'
;ATRFTGTRECGLPDDIKQEYFKANEEDIEVNEISPTGYPMRMIKGSPGIGDGIRPNCEAYGYLLDANGKCAYIDAYNREVAAHPGERKIKVWDKTCLCTHMRNFDIWTCGQLAWRLKDTSLRHADGSYQLLSAQHVFEDYQFSTDNQVRLPAAEAAPVSAA
;
A
#
# COMPACT_ATOMS: atom_id res chain seq x y z
N ALA A 1 -1.16 8.09 10.27
CA ALA A 1 -1.18 6.67 9.87
C ALA A 1 0.04 6.30 9.02
N THR A 2 0.37 7.04 7.97
CA THR A 2 1.46 6.68 7.02
C THR A 2 2.82 6.47 7.67
N ARG A 3 3.17 7.23 8.74
CA ARG A 3 4.44 7.02 9.45
C ARG A 3 4.54 5.64 10.09
N PHE A 4 3.43 5.07 10.57
CA PHE A 4 3.40 3.70 11.08
C PHE A 4 3.59 2.65 10.00
N THR A 5 3.26 2.95 8.74
CA THR A 5 3.58 2.07 7.60
C THR A 5 5.08 1.86 7.45
N GLY A 6 5.89 2.89 7.72
CA GLY A 6 7.35 2.84 7.66
C GLY A 6 8.03 2.25 8.91
N THR A 7 7.29 1.60 9.82
CA THR A 7 7.88 1.02 11.04
C THR A 7 8.24 -0.46 10.86
N ARG A 8 9.18 -0.94 11.68
CA ARG A 8 9.57 -2.36 11.71
C ARG A 8 8.42 -3.25 12.12
N GLU A 9 7.57 -2.77 13.02
CA GLU A 9 6.43 -3.50 13.56
C GLU A 9 5.25 -3.58 12.58
N CYS A 10 5.25 -2.77 11.52
CA CYS A 10 4.27 -2.90 10.44
C CYS A 10 4.50 -4.21 9.68
N GLY A 11 3.43 -4.97 9.47
CA GLY A 11 3.49 -6.28 8.79
C GLY A 11 3.72 -6.24 7.28
N LEU A 12 3.95 -5.05 6.67
CA LEU A 12 4.34 -4.96 5.27
C LEU A 12 5.77 -5.48 5.08
N PRO A 13 6.09 -6.13 3.95
CA PRO A 13 7.46 -6.41 3.53
C PRO A 13 8.32 -5.14 3.48
N ASP A 14 9.61 -5.28 3.82
CA ASP A 14 10.50 -4.12 3.96
C ASP A 14 10.78 -3.43 2.62
N ASP A 15 10.84 -4.17 1.53
CA ASP A 15 10.95 -3.64 0.17
C ASP A 15 9.76 -2.74 -0.19
N ILE A 16 8.55 -3.14 0.18
CA ILE A 16 7.35 -2.31 0.00
C ILE A 16 7.37 -1.07 0.90
N LYS A 17 7.84 -1.19 2.14
CA LYS A 17 8.04 -0.01 3.00
C LYS A 17 8.98 0.99 2.35
N GLN A 18 10.04 0.52 1.67
CA GLN A 18 10.95 1.40 0.94
C GLN A 18 10.24 2.16 -0.20
N GLU A 19 9.27 1.55 -0.88
CA GLU A 19 8.50 2.26 -1.91
C GLU A 19 7.66 3.42 -1.32
N TYR A 20 7.14 3.27 -0.09
CA TYR A 20 6.49 4.39 0.60
C TYR A 20 7.46 5.53 0.94
N PHE A 21 8.71 5.21 1.31
CA PHE A 21 9.72 6.24 1.57
C PHE A 21 10.22 6.93 0.30
N LYS A 22 10.30 6.20 -0.82
CA LYS A 22 10.77 6.75 -2.11
C LYS A 22 9.74 7.60 -2.83
N ALA A 23 8.45 7.44 -2.53
CA ALA A 23 7.37 8.15 -3.20
C ALA A 23 7.55 9.66 -3.15
N ASN A 24 7.23 10.34 -4.25
CA ASN A 24 7.17 11.79 -4.37
C ASN A 24 5.71 12.26 -4.41
N GLU A 25 5.48 13.56 -4.42
CA GLU A 25 4.13 14.12 -4.43
C GLU A 25 3.35 13.72 -5.69
N GLU A 26 4.01 13.72 -6.84
CA GLU A 26 3.45 13.30 -8.13
C GLU A 26 3.11 11.81 -8.21
N ASP A 27 3.68 11.00 -7.31
CA ASP A 27 3.37 9.56 -7.22
C ASP A 27 2.10 9.26 -6.43
N ILE A 28 1.50 10.26 -5.79
CA ILE A 28 0.27 10.10 -5.04
C ILE A 28 -0.92 10.40 -5.93
N GLU A 29 -1.81 9.44 -6.09
CA GLU A 29 -3.03 9.61 -6.88
C GLU A 29 -4.28 9.19 -6.10
N VAL A 30 -5.42 9.72 -6.53
CA VAL A 30 -6.74 9.21 -6.15
C VAL A 30 -7.34 8.53 -7.37
N ASN A 31 -7.70 7.26 -7.23
CA ASN A 31 -8.26 6.46 -8.30
C ASN A 31 -9.57 5.77 -7.87
N GLU A 32 -10.24 5.16 -8.83
CA GLU A 32 -11.52 4.47 -8.63
C GLU A 32 -11.44 2.97 -8.93
N ILE A 33 -10.25 2.36 -8.74
CA ILE A 33 -10.06 0.93 -8.99
C ILE A 33 -10.79 0.03 -7.99
N SER A 34 -11.23 0.59 -6.85
CA SER A 34 -11.98 -0.18 -5.86
C SER A 34 -13.34 -0.62 -6.41
N PRO A 35 -13.69 -1.91 -6.33
CA PRO A 35 -15.00 -2.40 -6.73
C PRO A 35 -16.12 -1.97 -5.77
N THR A 36 -15.78 -1.32 -4.65
CA THR A 36 -16.75 -0.75 -3.71
C THR A 36 -17.39 0.54 -4.21
N GLY A 37 -16.83 1.16 -5.26
CA GLY A 37 -17.28 2.46 -5.78
C GLY A 37 -16.73 3.68 -5.02
N TYR A 38 -15.91 3.46 -3.98
CA TYR A 38 -15.25 4.56 -3.27
C TYR A 38 -13.85 4.83 -3.85
N PRO A 39 -13.46 6.10 -3.98
CA PRO A 39 -12.12 6.45 -4.42
C PRO A 39 -11.07 6.02 -3.38
N MET A 40 -9.91 5.60 -3.87
CA MET A 40 -8.76 5.23 -3.06
C MET A 40 -7.58 6.14 -3.36
N ARG A 41 -6.87 6.58 -2.32
CA ARG A 41 -5.59 7.27 -2.49
C ARG A 41 -4.47 6.25 -2.37
N MET A 42 -3.62 6.20 -3.39
CA MET A 42 -2.57 5.20 -3.54
C MET A 42 -1.28 5.79 -4.10
N ILE A 43 -0.20 5.04 -3.95
CA ILE A 43 1.05 5.27 -4.67
C ILE A 43 0.89 4.66 -6.07
N LYS A 44 1.16 5.42 -7.15
CA LYS A 44 1.02 5.02 -8.55
C LYS A 44 1.80 3.76 -8.92
N GLY A 45 2.93 3.51 -8.27
CA GLY A 45 3.73 2.30 -8.45
C GLY A 45 3.12 1.03 -7.86
N SER A 46 1.96 1.12 -7.21
CA SER A 46 1.28 -0.05 -6.63
C SER A 46 0.95 -1.09 -7.70
N PRO A 47 1.42 -2.34 -7.57
CA PRO A 47 1.23 -3.38 -8.61
C PRO A 47 -0.22 -3.68 -8.93
N GLY A 48 -1.12 -3.47 -7.97
CA GLY A 48 -2.56 -3.68 -8.17
C GLY A 48 -3.24 -2.67 -9.09
N ILE A 49 -2.58 -1.55 -9.42
CA ILE A 49 -3.15 -0.55 -10.33
C ILE A 49 -3.07 -1.07 -11.77
N GLY A 50 -4.25 -1.20 -12.40
CA GLY A 50 -4.35 -1.65 -13.79
C GLY A 50 -4.07 -3.13 -14.02
N ASP A 51 -3.91 -3.92 -12.97
CA ASP A 51 -3.78 -5.37 -13.08
C ASP A 51 -5.15 -6.04 -13.03
N GLY A 52 -5.44 -6.88 -14.04
CA GLY A 52 -6.69 -7.64 -14.17
C GLY A 52 -6.64 -9.00 -13.48
N ILE A 53 -6.16 -9.09 -12.26
CA ILE A 53 -6.10 -10.35 -11.52
C ILE A 53 -7.51 -10.92 -11.29
N ARG A 54 -7.63 -12.22 -11.47
CA ARG A 54 -8.87 -12.96 -11.18
C ARG A 54 -9.24 -12.82 -9.70
N PRO A 55 -10.51 -12.53 -9.38
CA PRO A 55 -10.99 -12.53 -8.00
C PRO A 55 -10.74 -13.86 -7.30
N ASN A 56 -10.17 -13.79 -6.09
CA ASN A 56 -9.93 -14.95 -5.23
C ASN A 56 -10.71 -14.78 -3.93
N CYS A 57 -11.99 -15.16 -3.92
CA CYS A 57 -12.87 -15.01 -2.77
C CYS A 57 -12.58 -15.99 -1.64
N GLU A 58 -11.83 -17.08 -1.90
CA GLU A 58 -11.54 -18.10 -0.87
C GLU A 58 -10.69 -17.56 0.28
N ALA A 59 -9.96 -16.48 0.03
CA ALA A 59 -8.99 -16.01 1.00
C ALA A 59 -9.56 -15.06 2.06
N TYR A 60 -10.54 -14.16 1.74
CA TYR A 60 -10.74 -12.99 2.60
C TYR A 60 -12.15 -12.46 2.72
N GLY A 61 -12.98 -12.47 1.68
CA GLY A 61 -14.34 -11.93 1.74
C GLY A 61 -14.47 -10.48 2.18
N TYR A 62 -13.43 -9.66 2.11
CA TYR A 62 -13.41 -8.29 2.64
C TYR A 62 -14.41 -7.33 1.96
N LEU A 63 -14.82 -7.65 0.75
CA LEU A 63 -15.71 -6.82 -0.06
C LEU A 63 -17.08 -7.48 -0.26
N LEU A 64 -17.52 -8.28 0.69
CA LEU A 64 -18.84 -8.88 0.66
C LEU A 64 -19.90 -7.84 1.07
N ASP A 65 -21.05 -7.90 0.39
CA ASP A 65 -22.24 -7.17 0.82
C ASP A 65 -22.88 -7.80 2.07
N ALA A 66 -23.97 -7.22 2.53
CA ALA A 66 -24.71 -7.70 3.71
C ALA A 66 -25.23 -9.16 3.56
N ASN A 67 -25.29 -9.68 2.33
CA ASN A 67 -25.70 -11.04 2.01
C ASN A 67 -24.52 -12.00 1.82
N GLY A 68 -23.30 -11.55 2.08
CA GLY A 68 -22.09 -12.32 1.87
C GLY A 68 -21.70 -12.49 0.40
N LYS A 69 -22.16 -11.59 -0.48
CA LYS A 69 -21.95 -11.66 -1.92
C LYS A 69 -21.00 -10.56 -2.40
N CYS A 70 -20.04 -10.90 -3.25
CA CYS A 70 -19.15 -9.96 -3.91
C CYS A 70 -19.71 -9.55 -5.29
N ALA A 71 -20.14 -8.30 -5.42
CA ALA A 71 -20.63 -7.76 -6.69
C ALA A 71 -19.56 -7.79 -7.81
N TYR A 72 -18.29 -7.69 -7.45
CA TYR A 72 -17.18 -7.74 -8.41
C TYR A 72 -17.04 -9.12 -9.08
N ILE A 73 -17.22 -10.23 -8.35
CA ILE A 73 -17.10 -11.58 -8.94
C ILE A 73 -18.17 -11.84 -9.99
N ASP A 74 -19.39 -11.36 -9.78
CA ASP A 74 -20.47 -11.51 -10.76
C ASP A 74 -20.20 -10.71 -12.04
N ALA A 75 -19.72 -9.47 -11.88
CA ALA A 75 -19.34 -8.63 -13.01
C ALA A 75 -18.15 -9.26 -13.77
N TYR A 76 -17.12 -9.71 -13.05
CA TYR A 76 -15.97 -10.39 -13.64
C TYR A 76 -16.38 -11.63 -14.44
N ASN A 77 -17.22 -12.50 -13.88
CA ASN A 77 -17.66 -13.72 -14.55
C ASN A 77 -18.47 -13.43 -15.83
N ARG A 78 -19.26 -12.35 -15.85
CA ARG A 78 -19.96 -11.93 -17.08
C ARG A 78 -18.97 -11.48 -18.17
N GLU A 79 -17.96 -10.71 -17.81
CA GLU A 79 -16.93 -10.26 -18.77
C GLU A 79 -16.08 -11.42 -19.27
N VAL A 80 -15.71 -12.37 -18.41
CA VAL A 80 -15.02 -13.61 -18.83
C VAL A 80 -15.84 -14.39 -19.85
N ALA A 81 -17.15 -14.49 -19.62
CA ALA A 81 -18.05 -15.19 -20.56
C ALA A 81 -18.21 -14.44 -21.89
N ALA A 82 -18.15 -13.11 -21.87
CA ALA A 82 -18.24 -12.28 -23.08
C ALA A 82 -16.93 -12.24 -23.90
N HIS A 83 -15.77 -12.51 -23.26
CA HIS A 83 -14.45 -12.41 -23.88
C HIS A 83 -13.64 -13.70 -23.71
N PRO A 84 -14.09 -14.83 -24.28
CA PRO A 84 -13.47 -16.13 -24.11
C PRO A 84 -12.04 -16.14 -24.71
N GLY A 85 -11.08 -16.61 -23.91
CA GLY A 85 -9.68 -16.72 -24.32
C GLY A 85 -8.80 -15.51 -24.02
N GLU A 86 -9.35 -14.42 -23.54
CA GLU A 86 -8.55 -13.29 -23.08
C GLU A 86 -7.85 -13.60 -21.74
N ARG A 87 -6.56 -13.23 -21.64
CA ARG A 87 -5.76 -13.49 -20.43
C ARG A 87 -5.97 -12.46 -19.33
N LYS A 88 -6.27 -11.22 -19.72
CA LYS A 88 -6.50 -10.11 -18.80
C LYS A 88 -7.82 -9.46 -19.11
N ILE A 89 -8.71 -9.48 -18.15
CA ILE A 89 -10.02 -8.87 -18.25
C ILE A 89 -10.13 -7.79 -17.18
N LYS A 90 -10.37 -6.56 -17.63
CA LYS A 90 -10.70 -5.45 -16.77
C LYS A 90 -12.21 -5.30 -16.70
N VAL A 91 -12.74 -5.31 -15.49
CA VAL A 91 -14.16 -5.02 -15.27
C VAL A 91 -14.28 -3.59 -14.79
N TRP A 92 -14.68 -2.67 -15.69
CA TRP A 92 -14.83 -1.24 -15.42
C TRP A 92 -13.62 -0.60 -14.76
N ASP A 93 -12.42 -0.99 -15.18
CA ASP A 93 -11.15 -0.55 -14.58
C ASP A 93 -11.04 -0.83 -13.06
N LYS A 94 -11.85 -1.75 -12.55
CA LYS A 94 -11.79 -2.20 -11.15
C LYS A 94 -10.78 -3.33 -10.96
N THR A 95 -10.32 -3.47 -9.73
CA THR A 95 -9.39 -4.54 -9.37
C THR A 95 -9.88 -5.32 -8.16
N CYS A 96 -9.53 -6.61 -8.07
CA CYS A 96 -9.87 -7.43 -6.92
C CYS A 96 -8.99 -7.04 -5.72
N LEU A 97 -9.51 -6.21 -4.82
CA LEU A 97 -8.76 -5.78 -3.64
C LEU A 97 -8.39 -6.93 -2.71
N CYS A 98 -9.26 -7.94 -2.53
CA CYS A 98 -8.97 -9.07 -1.64
C CYS A 98 -7.68 -9.81 -2.04
N THR A 99 -7.50 -10.10 -3.33
CA THR A 99 -6.29 -10.76 -3.84
C THR A 99 -5.07 -9.86 -3.71
N HIS A 100 -5.20 -8.61 -4.15
CA HIS A 100 -4.07 -7.67 -4.13
C HIS A 100 -3.65 -7.27 -2.71
N MET A 101 -4.59 -7.11 -1.77
CA MET A 101 -4.25 -6.85 -0.37
C MET A 101 -3.49 -8.02 0.26
N ARG A 102 -3.87 -9.26 -0.07
CA ARG A 102 -3.12 -10.44 0.37
C ARG A 102 -1.67 -10.43 -0.10
N ASN A 103 -1.46 -10.02 -1.34
CA ASN A 103 -0.14 -10.01 -1.97
C ASN A 103 0.64 -8.72 -1.69
N PHE A 104 0.11 -7.81 -0.85
CA PHE A 104 0.67 -6.49 -0.60
C PHE A 104 0.82 -5.61 -1.85
N ASP A 105 -0.05 -5.80 -2.85
CA ASP A 105 -0.02 -5.09 -4.13
C ASP A 105 -0.83 -3.78 -4.12
N ILE A 106 -1.55 -3.49 -3.03
CA ILE A 106 -2.38 -2.29 -2.85
C ILE A 106 -1.73 -1.36 -1.83
N TRP A 107 -1.07 -0.32 -2.32
CA TRP A 107 -0.32 0.62 -1.48
C TRP A 107 -1.13 1.88 -1.21
N THR A 108 -2.14 1.75 -0.35
CA THR A 108 -2.96 2.89 0.08
C THR A 108 -2.16 3.82 0.98
N CYS A 109 -2.41 5.12 0.87
CA CYS A 109 -1.63 6.09 1.62
C CYS A 109 -2.43 7.35 2.00
N GLY A 110 -1.86 8.17 2.88
CA GLY A 110 -2.34 9.52 3.17
C GLY A 110 -1.92 10.52 2.09
N GLN A 111 -2.54 11.68 2.08
CA GLN A 111 -2.22 12.75 1.12
C GLN A 111 -0.75 13.18 1.19
N LEU A 112 -0.18 13.21 2.38
CA LEU A 112 1.20 13.63 2.62
C LEU A 112 2.17 12.43 2.73
N ALA A 113 1.85 11.29 2.14
CA ALA A 113 2.69 10.10 2.21
C ALA A 113 4.09 10.34 1.62
N TRP A 114 4.20 11.17 0.60
CA TRP A 114 5.47 11.56 -0.02
C TRP A 114 6.45 12.24 0.94
N ARG A 115 5.97 12.76 2.09
CA ARG A 115 6.82 13.33 3.15
C ARG A 115 7.34 12.29 4.14
N LEU A 116 7.02 11.02 3.97
CA LEU A 116 7.50 9.97 4.88
C LEU A 116 9.02 9.96 4.95
N LYS A 117 9.70 10.17 3.82
CA LYS A 117 11.17 10.29 3.72
C LYS A 117 11.77 11.37 4.62
N ASP A 118 11.03 12.46 4.89
CA ASP A 118 11.49 13.56 5.76
C ASP A 118 11.49 13.12 7.24
N THR A 119 10.94 11.96 7.56
CA THR A 119 10.81 11.45 8.94
C THR A 119 11.84 10.37 9.28
N SER A 120 12.75 10.06 8.37
CA SER A 120 13.74 8.99 8.55
C SER A 120 15.10 9.40 7.99
N LEU A 121 16.10 8.57 8.25
CA LEU A 121 17.47 8.73 7.74
C LEU A 121 17.63 7.91 6.46
N ARG A 122 18.31 8.49 5.47
CA ARG A 122 18.67 7.82 4.24
C ARG A 122 20.07 7.22 4.37
N HIS A 123 20.19 5.92 4.04
CA HIS A 123 21.47 5.21 3.99
C HIS A 123 22.25 5.50 2.69
N ALA A 124 23.50 5.14 2.69
CA ALA A 124 24.40 5.35 1.52
C ALA A 124 23.96 4.56 0.28
N ASP A 125 23.29 3.44 0.46
CA ASP A 125 22.72 2.61 -0.63
C ASP A 125 21.40 3.17 -1.19
N GLY A 126 20.91 4.29 -0.61
CA GLY A 126 19.69 4.95 -1.03
C GLY A 126 18.42 4.43 -0.34
N SER A 127 18.49 3.40 0.46
CA SER A 127 17.39 2.94 1.32
C SER A 127 17.15 3.90 2.48
N TYR A 128 16.01 3.74 3.15
CA TYR A 128 15.66 4.52 4.35
C TYR A 128 15.65 3.63 5.59
N GLN A 129 16.13 4.17 6.70
CA GLN A 129 16.06 3.51 8.00
C GLN A 129 14.59 3.30 8.39
N LEU A 130 14.20 2.06 8.73
CA LEU A 130 12.87 1.78 9.23
C LEU A 130 12.71 2.37 10.63
N LEU A 131 11.58 3.00 10.86
CA LEU A 131 11.24 3.59 12.16
C LEU A 131 10.86 2.49 13.16
N SER A 132 10.90 2.80 14.46
CA SER A 132 10.14 2.03 15.44
C SER A 132 8.77 2.67 15.67
N ALA A 133 7.76 1.87 15.93
CA ALA A 133 6.43 2.37 16.27
C ALA A 133 6.47 3.24 17.54
N GLN A 134 7.32 2.87 18.50
CA GLN A 134 7.55 3.65 19.72
C GLN A 134 8.08 5.05 19.39
N HIS A 135 9.11 5.17 18.53
CA HIS A 135 9.64 6.46 18.10
C HIS A 135 8.55 7.35 17.47
N VAL A 136 7.75 6.78 16.57
CA VAL A 136 6.65 7.50 15.91
C VAL A 136 5.61 7.97 16.93
N PHE A 137 5.24 7.11 17.87
CA PHE A 137 4.28 7.43 18.92
C PHE A 137 4.78 8.54 19.83
N GLU A 138 6.02 8.45 20.32
CA GLU A 138 6.64 9.43 21.19
C GLU A 138 6.77 10.80 20.51
N ASP A 139 7.12 10.82 19.21
CA ASP A 139 7.22 12.05 18.44
C ASP A 139 5.85 12.74 18.31
N TYR A 140 4.77 11.97 18.10
CA TYR A 140 3.41 12.54 18.07
C TYR A 140 2.93 13.02 19.43
N GLN A 141 3.26 12.32 20.50
CA GLN A 141 2.76 12.61 21.84
C GLN A 141 3.51 13.74 22.52
N PHE A 142 4.82 13.84 22.30
CA PHE A 142 5.71 14.71 23.06
C PHE A 142 6.39 15.81 22.23
N SER A 143 6.10 15.92 20.95
CA SER A 143 6.58 17.02 20.11
C SER A 143 5.86 18.30 20.51
N THR A 144 6.62 19.31 20.93
CA THR A 144 6.10 20.61 21.38
C THR A 144 6.31 21.73 20.35
N ASP A 145 7.09 21.45 19.30
CA ASP A 145 7.56 22.44 18.32
C ASP A 145 7.05 22.19 16.89
N ASN A 146 6.15 21.23 16.71
CA ASN A 146 5.65 20.78 15.41
C ASN A 146 6.73 20.31 14.42
N GLN A 147 7.93 19.98 14.93
CA GLN A 147 9.00 19.43 14.14
C GLN A 147 9.05 17.91 14.28
N VAL A 148 9.34 17.25 13.16
CA VAL A 148 9.56 15.79 13.14
C VAL A 148 10.93 15.49 13.75
N ARG A 149 10.97 14.61 14.73
CA ARG A 149 12.22 14.09 15.28
C ARG A 149 12.71 12.94 14.43
N LEU A 150 13.94 13.04 13.93
CA LEU A 150 14.55 11.94 13.21
C LEU A 150 14.96 10.82 14.19
N PRO A 151 14.93 9.54 13.76
CA PRO A 151 15.41 8.45 14.58
C PRO A 151 16.93 8.58 14.82
N ALA A 152 17.42 7.94 15.88
CA ALA A 152 18.86 7.76 16.04
C ALA A 152 19.42 6.92 14.88
N ALA A 153 20.61 7.31 14.40
CA ALA A 153 21.27 6.53 13.36
C ALA A 153 21.61 5.14 13.90
N GLU A 154 21.17 4.10 13.18
CA GLU A 154 21.56 2.73 13.47
C GLU A 154 22.96 2.46 12.92
N ALA A 155 23.76 1.66 13.65
CA ALA A 155 24.98 1.13 13.11
C ALA A 155 24.68 0.35 11.82
N ALA A 156 25.45 0.62 10.77
CA ALA A 156 25.29 -0.13 9.52
C ALA A 156 25.31 -1.64 9.83
N PRO A 157 24.41 -2.44 9.21
CA PRO A 157 24.47 -3.88 9.39
C PRO A 157 25.88 -4.36 9.02
N VAL A 158 26.54 -5.02 9.98
CA VAL A 158 27.82 -5.65 9.72
C VAL A 158 27.54 -6.70 8.65
N SER A 159 28.04 -6.48 7.43
CA SER A 159 28.00 -7.47 6.36
C SER A 159 28.61 -8.75 6.90
N ALA A 160 27.79 -9.77 7.11
CA ALA A 160 28.31 -11.11 7.38
C ALA A 160 29.05 -11.57 6.10
N ALA A 161 30.37 -11.69 6.24
CA ALA A 161 31.27 -12.19 5.20
C ALA A 161 31.03 -13.68 4.98
#